data_59563f8709fa37f7ffd319b511689688
#
_entry.id   59563f8709fa37f7ffd319b511689688
#
_cell.length_a   1.000
_cell.length_b   1.000
_cell.length_c   1.000
_cell.angle_alpha   90.00
_cell.angle_beta   90.00
_cell.angle_gamma   90.00
#
_symmetry.space_group_name_H-M   'P 1'
#
loop_
_entity.id
_entity.type
_entity.pdbx_description
1 polymer ?
#
loop_
_entity_poly.entity_id
_entity_poly.type
_entity_poly.pdbx_seq_one_letter_code
_entity_poly.pdbx_strand_id
1 'polypeptide(L)'
;MNKFVKSTIILIIGGFITKILGMIIKIVITRMIKSTGYGLYALIIPTMMLLISLSQLGLPTALNVLIAKNKNTKKLITASLIISLSLDLLIAIFLLLTSKYISTNLLKEPRVHLGLLGISLILPFISISNILRSYYFAKERMLPHVITNILEDVVKLGLIILFLPYFLSKGISQAIFFIVITNIFSELTSIIGFIILLPKFTCKKRDIKPNKSIVNSLLNIALPTTGSRIVGSIGFFLEPIIITSILYKVGFTNNYIVTEYGIINGYVLPLILLPSFFTAALSQALIPNVSKNYSKRKYNLVERKIKQAIVASLIIGIPCTIIFTLVPEIPLKIIYNTNEGINYIKFLAPICLLHYIQSPISSSLQAMNQAKKSFKGTVYGTIIRTILLLILSFKLGMWSLIIATSANILFVTIYDYINVKKVLKKKFHHSEIS
;
A
#
# COMPACT_ATOMS: atom_id res chain seq x y z
N MET A 1 -11.51 30.30 -5.71
CA MET A 1 -10.51 29.23 -5.45
C MET A 1 -10.24 28.49 -6.75
N ASN A 2 -9.00 28.36 -7.17
CA ASN A 2 -8.65 27.71 -8.44
C ASN A 2 -9.10 26.23 -8.41
N LYS A 3 -9.67 25.70 -9.51
CA LYS A 3 -10.20 24.33 -9.64
C LYS A 3 -9.19 23.28 -9.15
N PHE A 4 -7.92 23.47 -9.46
CA PHE A 4 -6.82 22.63 -8.99
C PHE A 4 -6.70 22.60 -7.45
N VAL A 5 -6.75 23.77 -6.80
CA VAL A 5 -6.65 23.86 -5.33
C VAL A 5 -7.84 23.16 -4.67
N LYS A 6 -9.06 23.35 -5.20
CA LYS A 6 -10.27 22.67 -4.69
C LYS A 6 -10.13 21.16 -4.82
N SER A 7 -9.71 20.64 -5.96
CA SER A 7 -9.49 19.21 -6.20
C SER A 7 -8.43 18.62 -5.26
N THR A 8 -7.34 19.35 -5.02
CA THR A 8 -6.26 18.92 -4.11
C THR A 8 -6.75 18.84 -2.66
N ILE A 9 -7.51 19.81 -2.19
CA ILE A 9 -8.08 19.79 -0.82
C ILE A 9 -9.04 18.62 -0.66
N ILE A 10 -9.91 18.37 -1.63
CA ILE A 10 -10.85 17.23 -1.62
C ILE A 10 -10.07 15.91 -1.51
N LEU A 11 -8.98 15.74 -2.27
CA LEU A 11 -8.14 14.53 -2.19
C LEU A 11 -7.44 14.36 -0.84
N ILE A 12 -6.96 15.47 -0.25
CA ILE A 12 -6.27 15.41 1.07
C ILE A 12 -7.28 14.99 2.15
N ILE A 13 -8.43 15.66 2.21
CA ILE A 13 -9.47 15.34 3.22
C ILE A 13 -10.01 13.94 3.00
N GLY A 14 -10.38 13.61 1.75
CA GLY A 14 -10.89 12.27 1.42
C GLY A 14 -9.87 11.17 1.72
N GLY A 15 -8.60 11.37 1.34
CA GLY A 15 -7.53 10.43 1.63
C GLY A 15 -7.27 10.27 3.15
N PHE A 16 -7.49 11.30 3.94
CA PHE A 16 -7.42 11.21 5.40
C PHE A 16 -8.57 10.36 5.97
N ILE A 17 -9.80 10.61 5.53
CA ILE A 17 -10.99 9.84 5.95
C ILE A 17 -10.85 8.35 5.59
N THR A 18 -10.48 8.03 4.35
CA THR A 18 -10.31 6.64 3.90
C THR A 18 -9.18 5.93 4.66
N LYS A 19 -8.10 6.63 5.03
CA LYS A 19 -7.05 6.05 5.88
C LYS A 19 -7.55 5.72 7.28
N ILE A 20 -8.36 6.59 7.88
CA ILE A 20 -8.99 6.32 9.18
C ILE A 20 -9.93 5.12 9.08
N LEU A 21 -10.79 5.07 8.07
CA LEU A 21 -11.70 3.94 7.85
C LEU A 21 -10.94 2.64 7.63
N GLY A 22 -9.92 2.64 6.78
CA GLY A 22 -9.07 1.46 6.56
C GLY A 22 -8.39 0.96 7.83
N MET A 23 -7.99 1.88 8.74
CA MET A 23 -7.46 1.52 10.05
C MET A 23 -8.53 0.91 10.95
N ILE A 24 -9.74 1.49 10.99
CA ILE A 24 -10.86 0.96 11.77
C ILE A 24 -11.21 -0.45 11.28
N ILE A 25 -11.30 -0.66 9.96
CA ILE A 25 -11.53 -1.99 9.35
C ILE A 25 -10.47 -2.99 9.84
N LYS A 26 -9.19 -2.58 9.80
CA LYS A 26 -8.09 -3.44 10.24
C LYS A 26 -8.19 -3.80 11.73
N ILE A 27 -8.51 -2.82 12.58
CA ILE A 27 -8.70 -3.04 14.03
C ILE A 27 -9.86 -4.00 14.28
N VAL A 28 -11.01 -3.79 13.61
CA VAL A 28 -12.19 -4.64 13.76
C VAL A 28 -11.88 -6.08 13.34
N ILE A 29 -11.28 -6.28 12.15
CA ILE A 29 -10.85 -7.61 11.70
C ILE A 29 -9.95 -8.25 12.75
N THR A 30 -8.90 -7.55 13.18
CA THR A 30 -7.89 -8.10 14.09
C THR A 30 -8.47 -8.46 15.45
N ARG A 31 -9.39 -7.65 15.98
CA ARG A 31 -10.11 -7.97 17.24
C ARG A 31 -10.99 -9.20 17.10
N MET A 32 -11.67 -9.38 15.95
CA MET A 32 -12.59 -10.48 15.74
C MET A 32 -11.88 -11.82 15.52
N ILE A 33 -10.82 -11.84 14.68
CA ILE A 33 -10.13 -13.09 14.32
C ILE A 33 -8.89 -13.38 15.17
N LYS A 34 -8.53 -12.46 16.08
CA LYS A 34 -7.36 -12.52 16.98
C LYS A 34 -6.02 -12.65 16.23
N SER A 35 -4.90 -12.82 16.97
CA SER A 35 -3.55 -12.90 16.40
C SER A 35 -3.38 -14.03 15.39
N THR A 36 -3.78 -15.24 15.73
CA THR A 36 -3.65 -16.41 14.84
C THR A 36 -4.46 -16.23 13.55
N GLY A 37 -5.71 -15.81 13.64
CA GLY A 37 -6.54 -15.56 12.44
C GLY A 37 -5.98 -14.45 11.58
N TYR A 38 -5.52 -13.35 12.22
CA TYR A 38 -4.90 -12.26 11.47
C TYR A 38 -3.58 -12.67 10.82
N GLY A 39 -2.80 -13.54 11.49
CA GLY A 39 -1.59 -14.10 10.92
C GLY A 39 -1.84 -14.86 9.61
N LEU A 40 -2.86 -15.72 9.60
CA LEU A 40 -3.28 -16.42 8.37
C LEU A 40 -3.68 -15.44 7.26
N TYR A 41 -4.46 -14.42 7.60
CA TYR A 41 -4.84 -13.38 6.64
C TYR A 41 -3.61 -12.57 6.16
N ALA A 42 -2.70 -12.22 7.06
CA ALA A 42 -1.47 -11.49 6.75
C ALA A 42 -0.53 -12.26 5.81
N LEU A 43 -0.50 -13.59 5.85
CA LEU A 43 0.26 -14.42 4.90
C LEU A 43 -0.24 -14.28 3.45
N ILE A 44 -1.52 -13.98 3.26
CA ILE A 44 -2.15 -13.86 1.94
C ILE A 44 -1.96 -12.46 1.34
N ILE A 45 -1.93 -11.42 2.18
CA ILE A 45 -1.90 -10.00 1.74
C ILE A 45 -0.78 -9.73 0.72
N PRO A 46 0.49 -10.15 0.94
CA PRO A 46 1.56 -9.89 -0.02
C PRO A 46 1.34 -10.56 -1.37
N THR A 47 0.81 -11.79 -1.37
CA THR A 47 0.42 -12.48 -2.61
C THR A 47 -0.67 -11.71 -3.34
N MET A 48 -1.70 -11.27 -2.63
CA MET A 48 -2.78 -10.46 -3.19
C MET A 48 -2.24 -9.15 -3.81
N MET A 49 -1.36 -8.44 -3.10
CA MET A 49 -0.76 -7.18 -3.61
C MET A 49 0.09 -7.40 -4.86
N LEU A 50 0.87 -8.47 -4.92
CA LEU A 50 1.66 -8.82 -6.10
C LEU A 50 0.75 -9.09 -7.30
N LEU A 51 -0.28 -9.93 -7.11
CA LEU A 51 -1.20 -10.30 -8.19
C LEU A 51 -2.05 -9.12 -8.68
N ILE A 52 -2.50 -8.24 -7.78
CA ILE A 52 -3.15 -6.97 -8.16
C ILE A 52 -2.19 -6.10 -8.99
N SER A 53 -0.92 -6.01 -8.60
CA SER A 53 0.07 -5.21 -9.35
C SER A 53 0.33 -5.78 -10.74
N LEU A 54 0.34 -7.10 -10.89
CA LEU A 54 0.46 -7.80 -12.17
C LEU A 54 -0.79 -7.62 -13.04
N SER A 55 -1.97 -7.80 -12.46
CA SER A 55 -3.28 -7.66 -13.11
C SER A 55 -3.49 -6.27 -13.70
N GLN A 56 -3.17 -5.25 -12.94
CA GLN A 56 -3.32 -3.86 -13.38
C GLN A 56 -2.32 -3.42 -14.43
N LEU A 57 -1.15 -4.06 -14.54
CA LEU A 57 -0.08 -3.79 -15.49
C LEU A 57 0.21 -2.28 -15.70
N GLY A 58 0.05 -1.44 -14.67
CA GLY A 58 0.24 0.02 -14.74
C GLY A 58 -0.76 0.76 -15.64
N LEU A 59 -1.79 0.08 -16.14
CA LEU A 59 -2.83 0.65 -17.00
C LEU A 59 -3.54 1.87 -16.38
N PRO A 60 -3.84 1.90 -15.07
CA PRO A 60 -4.40 3.09 -14.44
C PRO A 60 -3.56 4.35 -14.66
N THR A 61 -2.25 4.24 -14.55
CA THR A 61 -1.32 5.37 -14.78
C THR A 61 -1.26 5.77 -16.25
N ALA A 62 -1.23 4.79 -17.16
CA ALA A 62 -1.23 5.04 -18.61
C ALA A 62 -2.54 5.73 -19.06
N LEU A 63 -3.68 5.29 -18.53
CA LEU A 63 -4.98 5.91 -18.79
C LEU A 63 -5.02 7.37 -18.34
N ASN A 64 -4.55 7.66 -17.12
CA ASN A 64 -4.50 9.04 -16.61
C ASN A 64 -3.75 9.96 -17.55
N VAL A 65 -2.58 9.53 -18.05
CA VAL A 65 -1.75 10.33 -18.96
C VAL A 65 -2.42 10.48 -20.34
N LEU A 66 -2.93 9.39 -20.92
CA LEU A 66 -3.46 9.41 -22.30
C LEU A 66 -4.81 10.10 -22.41
N ILE A 67 -5.69 9.95 -21.42
CA ILE A 67 -6.99 10.64 -21.38
C ILE A 67 -6.80 12.14 -21.14
N ALA A 68 -5.86 12.54 -20.27
CA ALA A 68 -5.53 13.93 -20.05
C ALA A 68 -5.00 14.62 -21.33
N LYS A 69 -4.36 13.86 -22.24
CA LYS A 69 -3.93 14.35 -23.57
C LYS A 69 -5.05 14.38 -24.63
N ASN A 70 -6.32 14.29 -24.22
CA ASN A 70 -7.51 14.29 -25.09
C ASN A 70 -7.52 13.22 -26.20
N LYS A 71 -6.85 12.08 -26.00
CA LYS A 71 -6.99 10.91 -26.87
C LYS A 71 -8.34 10.23 -26.67
N ASN A 72 -8.77 9.42 -27.65
CA ASN A 72 -10.07 8.76 -27.72
C ASN A 72 -10.40 7.95 -26.43
N THR A 73 -11.00 8.64 -25.44
CA THR A 73 -11.23 8.15 -24.07
C THR A 73 -11.96 6.79 -24.05
N LYS A 74 -12.99 6.63 -24.90
CA LYS A 74 -13.77 5.38 -24.96
C LYS A 74 -12.92 4.19 -25.35
N LYS A 75 -12.16 4.30 -26.45
CA LYS A 75 -11.29 3.23 -26.92
C LYS A 75 -10.15 2.92 -25.95
N LEU A 76 -9.63 3.92 -25.23
CA LEU A 76 -8.62 3.72 -24.19
C LEU A 76 -9.16 2.91 -23.02
N ILE A 77 -10.36 3.26 -22.51
CA ILE A 77 -11.01 2.54 -21.41
C ILE A 77 -11.30 1.10 -21.84
N THR A 78 -11.91 0.89 -23.02
CA THR A 78 -12.24 -0.45 -23.51
C THR A 78 -11.00 -1.31 -23.72
N ALA A 79 -9.93 -0.76 -24.33
CA ALA A 79 -8.67 -1.48 -24.50
C ALA A 79 -8.05 -1.88 -23.15
N SER A 80 -8.07 -0.96 -22.16
CA SER A 80 -7.53 -1.25 -20.84
C SER A 80 -8.35 -2.30 -20.09
N LEU A 81 -9.69 -2.28 -20.22
CA LEU A 81 -10.56 -3.32 -19.65
C LEU A 81 -10.26 -4.69 -20.25
N ILE A 82 -10.15 -4.79 -21.59
CA ILE A 82 -9.84 -6.05 -22.26
C ILE A 82 -8.49 -6.60 -21.79
N ILE A 83 -7.45 -5.76 -21.75
CA ILE A 83 -6.11 -6.17 -21.31
C ILE A 83 -6.13 -6.64 -19.86
N SER A 84 -6.70 -5.83 -18.95
CA SER A 84 -6.77 -6.18 -17.52
C SER A 84 -7.57 -7.46 -17.28
N LEU A 85 -8.79 -7.55 -17.84
CA LEU A 85 -9.65 -8.73 -17.63
C LEU A 85 -9.04 -10.01 -18.22
N SER A 86 -8.31 -9.90 -19.34
CA SER A 86 -7.56 -11.04 -19.89
C SER A 86 -6.44 -11.49 -18.95
N LEU A 87 -5.72 -10.54 -18.33
CA LEU A 87 -4.70 -10.85 -17.31
C LEU A 87 -5.34 -11.42 -16.05
N ASP A 88 -6.47 -10.86 -15.60
CA ASP A 88 -7.21 -11.38 -14.45
C ASP A 88 -7.62 -12.83 -14.66
N LEU A 89 -8.11 -13.17 -15.85
CA LEU A 89 -8.45 -14.55 -16.20
C LEU A 89 -7.23 -15.48 -16.16
N LEU A 90 -6.10 -15.07 -16.73
CA LEU A 90 -4.86 -15.83 -16.68
C LEU A 90 -4.37 -16.05 -15.26
N ILE A 91 -4.41 -15.00 -14.42
CA ILE A 91 -4.03 -15.08 -13.00
C ILE A 91 -5.01 -15.96 -12.23
N ALA A 92 -6.32 -15.89 -12.53
CA ALA A 92 -7.32 -16.74 -11.90
C ALA A 92 -7.07 -18.23 -12.21
N ILE A 93 -6.82 -18.57 -13.47
CA ILE A 93 -6.45 -19.94 -13.87
C ILE A 93 -5.17 -20.40 -13.17
N PHE A 94 -4.15 -19.53 -13.14
CA PHE A 94 -2.90 -19.81 -12.43
C PHE A 94 -3.15 -20.11 -10.95
N LEU A 95 -3.96 -19.30 -10.25
CA LEU A 95 -4.29 -19.52 -8.84
C LEU A 95 -5.11 -20.79 -8.62
N LEU A 96 -6.08 -21.09 -9.49
CA LEU A 96 -6.85 -22.33 -9.40
C LEU A 96 -5.94 -23.57 -9.44
N LEU A 97 -4.90 -23.54 -10.28
CA LEU A 97 -3.95 -24.64 -10.43
C LEU A 97 -2.90 -24.69 -9.31
N THR A 98 -2.44 -23.53 -8.81
CA THR A 98 -1.26 -23.45 -7.95
C THR A 98 -1.57 -23.08 -6.49
N SER A 99 -2.77 -22.63 -6.14
CA SER A 99 -3.11 -22.15 -4.78
C SER A 99 -2.88 -23.20 -3.68
N LYS A 100 -3.15 -24.49 -3.96
CA LYS A 100 -2.86 -25.59 -3.04
C LYS A 100 -1.34 -25.74 -2.84
N TYR A 101 -0.57 -25.70 -3.91
CA TYR A 101 0.89 -25.75 -3.84
C TYR A 101 1.47 -24.54 -3.08
N ILE A 102 0.97 -23.34 -3.35
CA ILE A 102 1.39 -22.11 -2.66
C ILE A 102 1.10 -22.22 -1.17
N SER A 103 -0.12 -22.64 -0.78
CA SER A 103 -0.51 -22.75 0.62
C SER A 103 0.29 -23.81 1.38
N THR A 104 0.45 -25.01 0.81
CA THR A 104 1.09 -26.14 1.52
C THR A 104 2.61 -26.11 1.44
N ASN A 105 3.18 -25.79 0.29
CA ASN A 105 4.61 -25.92 0.05
C ASN A 105 5.39 -24.61 0.24
N LEU A 106 4.83 -23.46 -0.17
CA LEU A 106 5.50 -22.17 -0.03
C LEU A 106 5.20 -21.52 1.33
N LEU A 107 3.94 -21.38 1.67
CA LEU A 107 3.52 -20.72 2.93
C LEU A 107 3.49 -21.69 4.12
N LYS A 108 3.66 -23.01 3.90
CA LYS A 108 3.59 -24.05 4.93
C LYS A 108 2.31 -24.01 5.77
N GLU A 109 1.21 -23.46 5.22
CA GLU A 109 -0.03 -23.24 5.95
C GLU A 109 -1.28 -23.57 5.08
N PRO A 110 -1.78 -24.81 5.14
CA PRO A 110 -2.92 -25.23 4.31
C PRO A 110 -4.20 -24.42 4.54
N ARG A 111 -4.40 -23.85 5.73
CA ARG A 111 -5.61 -23.09 6.10
C ARG A 111 -5.81 -21.83 5.25
N VAL A 112 -4.77 -21.31 4.58
CA VAL A 112 -4.87 -20.12 3.72
C VAL A 112 -5.30 -20.43 2.29
N HIS A 113 -5.45 -21.70 1.91
CA HIS A 113 -5.81 -22.11 0.55
C HIS A 113 -7.10 -21.44 0.03
N LEU A 114 -8.17 -21.47 0.82
CA LEU A 114 -9.44 -20.83 0.44
C LEU A 114 -9.28 -19.32 0.25
N GLY A 115 -8.50 -18.66 1.10
CA GLY A 115 -8.21 -17.25 0.97
C GLY A 115 -7.45 -16.89 -0.32
N LEU A 116 -6.49 -17.74 -0.73
CA LEU A 116 -5.78 -17.59 -2.01
C LEU A 116 -6.73 -17.77 -3.21
N LEU A 117 -7.65 -18.74 -3.16
CA LEU A 117 -8.69 -18.89 -4.17
C LEU A 117 -9.61 -17.66 -4.23
N GLY A 118 -9.94 -17.08 -3.07
CA GLY A 118 -10.71 -15.83 -3.02
C GLY A 118 -10.08 -14.69 -3.80
N ILE A 119 -8.73 -14.61 -3.88
CA ILE A 119 -8.04 -13.57 -4.65
C ILE A 119 -8.42 -13.63 -6.14
N SER A 120 -8.56 -14.83 -6.73
CA SER A 120 -8.91 -14.96 -8.13
C SER A 120 -10.26 -14.33 -8.47
N LEU A 121 -11.20 -14.37 -7.53
CA LEU A 121 -12.55 -13.83 -7.70
C LEU A 121 -12.62 -12.31 -7.59
N ILE A 122 -11.72 -11.69 -6.83
CA ILE A 122 -11.76 -10.24 -6.60
C ILE A 122 -11.04 -9.44 -7.70
N LEU A 123 -10.08 -10.01 -8.40
CA LEU A 123 -9.23 -9.30 -9.38
C LEU A 123 -10.01 -8.55 -10.44
N PRO A 124 -11.04 -9.14 -11.11
CA PRO A 124 -11.79 -8.44 -12.14
C PRO A 124 -12.49 -7.17 -11.62
N PHE A 125 -13.03 -7.23 -10.40
CA PHE A 125 -13.70 -6.09 -9.78
C PHE A 125 -12.73 -4.96 -9.45
N ILE A 126 -11.56 -5.29 -8.89
CA ILE A 126 -10.48 -4.32 -8.64
C ILE A 126 -10.00 -3.69 -9.95
N SER A 127 -9.86 -4.46 -11.01
CA SER A 127 -9.42 -3.98 -12.33
C SER A 127 -10.43 -3.00 -12.93
N ILE A 128 -11.71 -3.33 -12.92
CA ILE A 128 -12.78 -2.47 -13.43
C ILE A 128 -12.84 -1.16 -12.63
N SER A 129 -12.87 -1.25 -11.31
CA SER A 129 -12.93 -0.09 -10.42
C SER A 129 -11.74 0.85 -10.65
N ASN A 130 -10.50 0.32 -10.73
CA ASN A 130 -9.31 1.14 -10.93
C ASN A 130 -9.25 1.81 -12.32
N ILE A 131 -9.78 1.17 -13.35
CA ILE A 131 -9.89 1.78 -14.69
C ILE A 131 -10.90 2.92 -14.68
N LEU A 132 -12.08 2.76 -14.04
CA LEU A 132 -13.06 3.82 -13.86
C LEU A 132 -12.51 4.96 -13.01
N ARG A 133 -11.84 4.65 -11.91
CA ARG A 133 -11.14 5.61 -11.04
C ARG A 133 -10.14 6.46 -11.83
N SER A 134 -9.38 5.84 -12.73
CA SER A 134 -8.40 6.52 -13.59
C SER A 134 -9.05 7.53 -14.54
N TYR A 135 -10.23 7.25 -15.05
CA TYR A 135 -11.00 8.20 -15.85
C TYR A 135 -11.31 9.49 -15.08
N TYR A 136 -11.76 9.36 -13.83
CA TYR A 136 -12.07 10.53 -12.99
C TYR A 136 -10.83 11.33 -12.63
N PHE A 137 -9.71 10.66 -12.35
CA PHE A 137 -8.42 11.31 -12.14
C PHE A 137 -7.97 12.09 -13.37
N ALA A 138 -8.02 11.50 -14.55
CA ALA A 138 -7.62 12.14 -15.80
C ALA A 138 -8.50 13.37 -16.16
N LYS A 139 -9.76 13.38 -15.73
CA LYS A 139 -10.69 14.51 -15.90
C LYS A 139 -10.66 15.52 -14.75
N GLU A 140 -9.74 15.36 -13.79
CA GLU A 140 -9.62 16.21 -12.59
C GLU A 140 -10.92 16.28 -11.75
N ARG A 141 -11.77 15.26 -11.83
CA ARG A 141 -13.00 15.13 -11.06
C ARG A 141 -12.74 14.27 -9.83
N MET A 142 -12.21 14.87 -8.74
CA MET A 142 -11.76 14.14 -7.56
C MET A 142 -12.89 13.78 -6.59
N LEU A 143 -14.00 14.54 -6.59
CA LEU A 143 -15.12 14.32 -5.68
C LEU A 143 -15.76 12.92 -5.84
N PRO A 144 -16.09 12.44 -7.06
CA PRO A 144 -16.60 11.09 -7.25
C PRO A 144 -15.67 10.01 -6.71
N HIS A 145 -14.36 10.17 -6.94
CA HIS A 145 -13.37 9.25 -6.43
C HIS A 145 -13.36 9.18 -4.88
N VAL A 146 -13.41 10.33 -4.21
CA VAL A 146 -13.41 10.38 -2.75
C VAL A 146 -14.69 9.76 -2.17
N ILE A 147 -15.85 10.12 -2.72
CA ILE A 147 -17.15 9.61 -2.25
C ILE A 147 -17.21 8.08 -2.43
N THR A 148 -16.84 7.57 -3.60
CA THR A 148 -16.87 6.12 -3.85
C THR A 148 -15.92 5.35 -2.95
N ASN A 149 -14.73 5.86 -2.66
CA ASN A 149 -13.80 5.22 -1.74
C ASN A 149 -14.33 5.17 -0.30
N ILE A 150 -14.96 6.27 0.16
CA ILE A 150 -15.56 6.28 1.51
C ILE A 150 -16.71 5.27 1.58
N LEU A 151 -17.57 5.24 0.56
CA LEU A 151 -18.68 4.27 0.49
C LEU A 151 -18.17 2.82 0.44
N GLU A 152 -17.11 2.56 -0.33
CA GLU A 152 -16.42 1.27 -0.40
C GLU A 152 -15.96 0.80 0.99
N ASP A 153 -15.26 1.66 1.73
CA ASP A 153 -14.77 1.35 3.07
C ASP A 153 -15.92 1.16 4.08
N VAL A 154 -16.98 1.98 4.01
CA VAL A 154 -18.17 1.86 4.88
C VAL A 154 -18.89 0.54 4.63
N VAL A 155 -19.13 0.17 3.36
CA VAL A 155 -19.77 -1.10 3.01
C VAL A 155 -18.91 -2.29 3.48
N LYS A 156 -17.60 -2.22 3.26
CA LYS A 156 -16.67 -3.25 3.73
C LYS A 156 -16.71 -3.41 5.24
N LEU A 157 -16.67 -2.31 5.99
CA LEU A 157 -16.78 -2.32 7.44
C LEU A 157 -18.10 -2.94 7.92
N GLY A 158 -19.22 -2.52 7.31
CA GLY A 158 -20.55 -3.04 7.62
C GLY A 158 -20.65 -4.54 7.39
N LEU A 159 -20.19 -5.03 6.23
CA LEU A 159 -20.20 -6.46 5.91
C LEU A 159 -19.32 -7.28 6.88
N ILE A 160 -18.16 -6.76 7.26
CA ILE A 160 -17.28 -7.43 8.21
C ILE A 160 -17.97 -7.52 9.58
N ILE A 161 -18.53 -6.44 10.10
CA ILE A 161 -19.18 -6.45 11.42
C ILE A 161 -20.38 -7.41 11.44
N LEU A 162 -21.20 -7.42 10.37
CA LEU A 162 -22.44 -8.20 10.32
C LEU A 162 -22.20 -9.69 10.07
N PHE A 163 -21.31 -10.04 9.13
CA PHE A 163 -21.22 -11.40 8.64
C PHE A 163 -19.98 -12.17 9.09
N LEU A 164 -18.88 -11.47 9.47
CA LEU A 164 -17.66 -12.17 9.89
C LEU A 164 -17.87 -13.11 11.08
N PRO A 165 -18.73 -12.81 12.12
CA PRO A 165 -19.00 -13.74 13.22
C PRO A 165 -19.61 -15.07 12.72
N TYR A 166 -20.50 -15.01 11.72
CA TYR A 166 -21.09 -16.20 11.13
C TYR A 166 -20.05 -17.07 10.40
N PHE A 167 -19.12 -16.44 9.66
CA PHE A 167 -18.06 -17.21 8.99
C PHE A 167 -17.02 -17.75 9.96
N LEU A 168 -16.77 -17.05 11.07
CA LEU A 168 -15.92 -17.53 12.16
C LEU A 168 -16.49 -18.79 12.83
N SER A 169 -17.81 -18.88 13.02
CA SER A 169 -18.43 -20.08 13.56
C SER A 169 -18.29 -21.32 12.67
N LYS A 170 -18.09 -21.11 11.36
CA LYS A 170 -17.81 -22.19 10.39
C LYS A 170 -16.33 -22.59 10.32
N GLY A 171 -15.45 -21.77 10.86
CA GLY A 171 -14.01 -22.01 10.91
C GLY A 171 -13.17 -20.85 10.39
N ILE A 172 -11.90 -20.83 10.79
CA ILE A 172 -10.98 -19.71 10.49
C ILE A 172 -10.69 -19.57 8.98
N SER A 173 -10.60 -20.67 8.24
CA SER A 173 -10.35 -20.63 6.79
C SER A 173 -11.51 -19.97 6.03
N GLN A 174 -12.75 -20.25 6.43
CA GLN A 174 -13.95 -19.62 5.87
C GLN A 174 -14.03 -18.14 6.21
N ALA A 175 -13.64 -17.78 7.43
CA ALA A 175 -13.57 -16.38 7.84
C ALA A 175 -12.55 -15.57 7.01
N ILE A 176 -11.37 -16.13 6.76
CA ILE A 176 -10.35 -15.50 5.92
C ILE A 176 -10.84 -15.36 4.47
N PHE A 177 -11.44 -16.41 3.93
CA PHE A 177 -12.05 -16.37 2.60
C PHE A 177 -13.11 -15.26 2.51
N PHE A 178 -13.99 -15.15 3.52
CA PHE A 178 -14.99 -14.10 3.58
C PHE A 178 -14.35 -12.70 3.62
N ILE A 179 -13.31 -12.47 4.45
CA ILE A 179 -12.61 -11.19 4.51
C ILE A 179 -12.04 -10.81 3.13
N VAL A 180 -11.49 -11.79 2.40
CA VAL A 180 -11.00 -11.55 1.04
C VAL A 180 -12.17 -11.21 0.10
N ILE A 181 -13.24 -12.01 0.08
CA ILE A 181 -14.39 -11.82 -0.82
C ILE A 181 -15.17 -10.55 -0.51
N THR A 182 -15.16 -10.04 0.72
CA THR A 182 -15.78 -8.75 1.07
C THR A 182 -15.31 -7.62 0.16
N ASN A 183 -14.08 -7.72 -0.38
CA ASN A 183 -13.58 -6.75 -1.36
C ASN A 183 -14.41 -6.74 -2.67
N ILE A 184 -15.08 -7.84 -3.06
CA ILE A 184 -15.97 -7.86 -4.24
C ILE A 184 -17.12 -6.87 -4.05
N PHE A 185 -17.77 -6.94 -2.89
CA PHE A 185 -18.92 -6.08 -2.59
C PHE A 185 -18.51 -4.61 -2.43
N SER A 186 -17.35 -4.36 -1.82
CA SER A 186 -16.81 -3.02 -1.69
C SER A 186 -16.43 -2.43 -3.06
N GLU A 187 -15.75 -3.18 -3.92
CA GLU A 187 -15.41 -2.74 -5.27
C GLU A 187 -16.65 -2.60 -6.17
N LEU A 188 -17.66 -3.47 -6.03
CA LEU A 188 -18.95 -3.31 -6.72
C LEU A 188 -19.63 -2.01 -6.33
N THR A 189 -19.61 -1.63 -5.05
CA THR A 189 -20.14 -0.36 -4.58
C THR A 189 -19.42 0.81 -5.25
N SER A 190 -18.09 0.72 -5.35
CA SER A 190 -17.27 1.70 -6.05
C SER A 190 -17.61 1.78 -7.54
N ILE A 191 -17.73 0.64 -8.23
CA ILE A 191 -18.09 0.55 -9.65
C ILE A 191 -19.46 1.16 -9.90
N ILE A 192 -20.47 0.78 -9.10
CA ILE A 192 -21.84 1.34 -9.22
C ILE A 192 -21.80 2.85 -8.99
N GLY A 193 -21.12 3.31 -7.95
CA GLY A 193 -20.97 4.74 -7.68
C GLY A 193 -20.30 5.51 -8.83
N PHE A 194 -19.25 4.96 -9.43
CA PHE A 194 -18.62 5.54 -10.60
C PHE A 194 -19.55 5.57 -11.81
N ILE A 195 -20.32 4.51 -12.07
CA ILE A 195 -21.25 4.43 -13.21
C ILE A 195 -22.40 5.46 -13.06
N ILE A 196 -22.98 5.59 -11.86
CA ILE A 196 -24.04 6.56 -11.57
C ILE A 196 -23.55 8.01 -11.81
N LEU A 197 -22.31 8.29 -11.42
CA LEU A 197 -21.72 9.62 -11.54
C LEU A 197 -21.11 9.89 -12.93
N LEU A 198 -21.05 8.88 -13.81
CA LEU A 198 -20.57 9.05 -15.18
C LEU A 198 -21.56 9.90 -16.00
N PRO A 199 -21.08 10.88 -16.78
CA PRO A 199 -21.90 11.49 -17.81
C PRO A 199 -22.30 10.39 -18.81
N LYS A 200 -23.54 10.44 -19.34
CA LYS A 200 -24.13 9.45 -20.26
C LYS A 200 -23.10 8.91 -21.27
N PHE A 201 -22.62 7.70 -21.01
CA PHE A 201 -21.53 7.08 -21.76
C PHE A 201 -22.14 6.06 -22.73
N THR A 202 -22.45 6.48 -23.94
CA THR A 202 -22.91 5.55 -24.98
C THR A 202 -21.71 4.89 -25.62
N CYS A 203 -21.49 3.61 -25.35
CA CYS A 203 -20.46 2.81 -26.02
C CYS A 203 -21.06 2.17 -27.29
N LYS A 204 -20.54 2.49 -28.47
CA LYS A 204 -20.94 1.87 -29.73
C LYS A 204 -20.11 0.62 -29.97
N LYS A 205 -20.64 -0.38 -30.69
CA LYS A 205 -19.91 -1.61 -31.08
C LYS A 205 -18.52 -1.33 -31.70
N ARG A 206 -18.37 -0.19 -32.40
CA ARG A 206 -17.11 0.28 -32.99
C ARG A 206 -16.04 0.68 -31.95
N ASP A 207 -16.46 1.00 -30.73
CA ASP A 207 -15.53 1.38 -29.66
C ASP A 207 -14.95 0.16 -28.93
N ILE A 208 -15.55 -1.02 -29.15
CA ILE A 208 -15.17 -2.29 -28.48
C ILE A 208 -13.91 -2.91 -29.11
N LYS A 209 -13.63 -2.65 -30.41
CA LYS A 209 -12.41 -3.16 -31.04
C LYS A 209 -11.23 -2.20 -30.80
N PRO A 210 -10.26 -2.58 -29.92
CA PRO A 210 -9.08 -1.76 -29.70
C PRO A 210 -8.21 -1.75 -30.97
N ASN A 211 -7.77 -0.55 -31.38
CA ASN A 211 -6.80 -0.41 -32.46
C ASN A 211 -5.40 -0.72 -31.90
N LYS A 212 -4.57 -1.44 -32.64
CA LYS A 212 -3.17 -1.79 -32.29
C LYS A 212 -2.36 -0.56 -31.83
N SER A 213 -2.57 0.61 -32.44
CA SER A 213 -1.93 1.87 -32.06
C SER A 213 -2.31 2.33 -30.64
N ILE A 214 -3.56 2.11 -30.21
CA ILE A 214 -4.03 2.46 -28.86
C ILE A 214 -3.44 1.52 -27.83
N VAL A 215 -3.42 0.22 -28.11
CA VAL A 215 -2.79 -0.80 -27.25
C VAL A 215 -1.31 -0.50 -27.07
N ASN A 216 -0.57 -0.23 -28.14
CA ASN A 216 0.84 0.14 -28.08
C ASN A 216 1.07 1.42 -27.27
N SER A 217 0.23 2.43 -27.44
CA SER A 217 0.31 3.67 -26.67
C SER A 217 0.09 3.45 -25.17
N LEU A 218 -0.81 2.54 -24.79
CA LEU A 218 -1.04 2.14 -23.39
C LEU A 218 0.15 1.38 -22.85
N LEU A 219 0.62 0.34 -23.53
CA LEU A 219 1.69 -0.53 -23.07
C LEU A 219 3.04 0.21 -22.95
N ASN A 220 3.35 1.16 -23.82
CA ASN A 220 4.55 1.97 -23.75
C ASN A 220 4.67 2.81 -22.46
N ILE A 221 3.56 3.16 -21.85
CA ILE A 221 3.54 3.86 -20.54
C ILE A 221 3.34 2.85 -19.41
N ALA A 222 2.48 1.88 -19.61
CA ALA A 222 2.09 0.90 -18.61
C ALA A 222 3.25 0.00 -18.18
N LEU A 223 4.00 -0.60 -19.13
CA LEU A 223 5.08 -1.54 -18.82
C LEU A 223 6.21 -0.95 -17.97
N PRO A 224 6.79 0.23 -18.29
CA PRO A 224 7.81 0.82 -17.44
C PRO A 224 7.32 1.17 -16.03
N THR A 225 6.05 1.62 -15.90
CA THR A 225 5.47 1.95 -14.58
C THR A 225 5.19 0.69 -13.76
N THR A 226 4.85 -0.41 -14.41
CA THR A 226 4.64 -1.72 -13.75
C THR A 226 5.94 -2.27 -13.21
N GLY A 227 7.02 -2.24 -13.98
CA GLY A 227 8.31 -2.78 -13.55
C GLY A 227 8.77 -2.24 -12.20
N SER A 228 8.61 -0.94 -11.97
CA SER A 228 8.98 -0.33 -10.69
C SER A 228 8.11 -0.78 -9.51
N ARG A 229 6.83 -1.06 -9.73
CA ARG A 229 5.91 -1.55 -8.69
C ARG A 229 6.13 -3.01 -8.36
N ILE A 230 6.37 -3.84 -9.37
CA ILE A 230 6.62 -5.28 -9.21
C ILE A 230 7.86 -5.52 -8.35
N VAL A 231 8.95 -4.77 -8.55
CA VAL A 231 10.17 -4.93 -7.73
C VAL A 231 9.87 -4.77 -6.24
N GLY A 232 9.08 -3.75 -5.87
CA GLY A 232 8.64 -3.57 -4.48
C GLY A 232 7.73 -4.70 -4.00
N SER A 233 6.77 -5.12 -4.81
CA SER A 233 5.79 -6.16 -4.46
C SER A 233 6.43 -7.54 -4.30
N ILE A 234 7.48 -7.86 -5.07
CA ILE A 234 8.23 -9.13 -4.94
C ILE A 234 8.90 -9.23 -3.56
N GLY A 235 9.52 -8.16 -3.07
CA GLY A 235 10.14 -8.15 -1.75
C GLY A 235 9.13 -8.46 -0.63
N PHE A 236 7.94 -7.87 -0.71
CA PHE A 236 6.86 -8.17 0.24
C PHE A 236 6.30 -9.58 0.07
N PHE A 237 6.18 -10.08 -1.17
CA PHE A 237 5.72 -11.45 -1.44
C PHE A 237 6.66 -12.52 -0.89
N LEU A 238 7.97 -12.29 -0.97
CA LEU A 238 8.97 -13.22 -0.46
C LEU A 238 9.01 -13.27 1.07
N GLU A 239 8.62 -12.23 1.76
CA GLU A 239 8.68 -12.15 3.22
C GLU A 239 7.99 -13.30 3.95
N PRO A 240 6.67 -13.54 3.77
CA PRO A 240 5.98 -14.64 4.45
C PRO A 240 6.55 -16.01 4.04
N ILE A 241 6.96 -16.19 2.78
CA ILE A 241 7.54 -17.43 2.29
C ILE A 241 8.86 -17.74 3.00
N ILE A 242 9.73 -16.73 3.11
CA ILE A 242 11.03 -16.87 3.79
C ILE A 242 10.81 -17.22 5.26
N ILE A 243 9.98 -16.47 5.96
CA ILE A 243 9.73 -16.64 7.38
C ILE A 243 9.13 -18.03 7.64
N THR A 244 8.05 -18.39 6.97
CA THR A 244 7.38 -19.67 7.22
C THR A 244 8.29 -20.84 6.87
N SER A 245 8.99 -20.79 5.73
CA SER A 245 9.84 -21.89 5.29
C SER A 245 11.08 -22.09 6.19
N ILE A 246 11.72 -21.01 6.63
CA ILE A 246 12.91 -21.11 7.47
C ILE A 246 12.54 -21.51 8.88
N LEU A 247 11.55 -20.86 9.50
CA LEU A 247 11.17 -21.18 10.87
C LEU A 247 10.61 -22.58 11.00
N TYR A 248 9.87 -23.07 10.01
CA TYR A 248 9.44 -24.45 9.95
C TYR A 248 10.63 -25.44 9.92
N LYS A 249 11.66 -25.14 9.11
CA LYS A 249 12.90 -25.95 9.05
C LYS A 249 13.69 -25.94 10.35
N VAL A 250 13.65 -24.84 11.10
CA VAL A 250 14.34 -24.71 12.41
C VAL A 250 13.58 -25.44 13.52
N GLY A 251 12.33 -25.91 13.25
CA GLY A 251 11.54 -26.71 14.19
C GLY A 251 10.42 -25.94 14.91
N PHE A 252 10.12 -24.70 14.52
CA PHE A 252 8.96 -23.99 15.06
C PHE A 252 7.65 -24.56 14.50
N THR A 253 6.62 -24.64 15.34
CA THR A 253 5.29 -25.09 14.91
C THR A 253 4.61 -24.05 14.02
N ASN A 254 3.82 -24.48 13.04
CA ASN A 254 3.07 -23.57 12.17
C ASN A 254 2.18 -22.61 12.96
N ASN A 255 1.55 -23.10 14.03
CA ASN A 255 0.69 -22.28 14.86
C ASN A 255 1.45 -21.12 15.53
N TYR A 256 2.66 -21.40 16.05
CA TYR A 256 3.54 -20.36 16.60
C TYR A 256 3.91 -19.33 15.53
N ILE A 257 4.38 -19.78 14.36
CA ILE A 257 4.80 -18.91 13.26
C ILE A 257 3.67 -17.97 12.84
N VAL A 258 2.47 -18.53 12.62
CA VAL A 258 1.30 -17.78 12.20
C VAL A 258 0.84 -16.80 13.27
N THR A 259 0.82 -17.23 14.54
CA THR A 259 0.41 -16.35 15.65
C THR A 259 1.36 -15.17 15.82
N GLU A 260 2.66 -15.41 15.87
CA GLU A 260 3.66 -14.35 15.99
C GLU A 260 3.67 -13.41 14.77
N TYR A 261 3.51 -13.96 13.55
CA TYR A 261 3.37 -13.16 12.35
C TYR A 261 2.10 -12.28 12.40
N GLY A 262 1.02 -12.82 12.97
CA GLY A 262 -0.21 -12.10 13.23
C GLY A 262 -0.07 -11.00 14.27
N ILE A 263 0.64 -11.25 15.37
CA ILE A 263 0.95 -10.24 16.40
C ILE A 263 1.71 -9.08 15.76
N ILE A 264 2.77 -9.37 15.01
CA ILE A 264 3.60 -8.34 14.39
C ILE A 264 2.79 -7.53 13.35
N ASN A 265 2.09 -8.19 12.42
CA ASN A 265 1.38 -7.52 11.34
C ASN A 265 -0.01 -7.01 11.72
N GLY A 266 -0.65 -7.61 12.74
CA GLY A 266 -1.99 -7.25 13.20
C GLY A 266 -2.02 -6.19 14.28
N TYR A 267 -1.10 -6.25 15.23
CA TYR A 267 -1.08 -5.35 16.38
C TYR A 267 0.11 -4.39 16.35
N VAL A 268 1.34 -4.92 16.28
CA VAL A 268 2.58 -4.13 16.46
C VAL A 268 2.76 -3.10 15.35
N LEU A 269 2.88 -3.52 14.10
CA LEU A 269 3.13 -2.61 12.98
C LEU A 269 2.00 -1.59 12.77
N PRO A 270 0.70 -1.98 12.80
CA PRO A 270 -0.36 -0.99 12.65
C PRO A 270 -0.36 0.06 13.75
N LEU A 271 -0.12 -0.36 15.00
CA LEU A 271 -0.08 0.57 16.15
C LEU A 271 1.06 1.58 16.01
N ILE A 272 2.28 1.09 15.79
CA ILE A 272 3.46 1.95 15.69
C ILE A 272 3.39 2.87 14.47
N LEU A 273 2.77 2.43 13.38
CA LEU A 273 2.65 3.22 12.16
C LEU A 273 1.49 4.24 12.19
N LEU A 274 0.69 4.32 13.26
CA LEU A 274 -0.40 5.30 13.40
C LEU A 274 0.05 6.75 13.17
N PRO A 275 1.14 7.24 13.78
CA PRO A 275 1.59 8.62 13.57
C PRO A 275 1.98 8.90 12.12
N SER A 276 2.33 7.86 11.34
CA SER A 276 2.70 8.00 9.92
C SER A 276 1.56 8.53 9.04
N PHE A 277 0.31 8.41 9.45
CA PHE A 277 -0.82 9.01 8.71
C PHE A 277 -0.73 10.53 8.67
N PHE A 278 -0.39 11.14 9.80
CA PHE A 278 -0.21 12.59 9.89
C PHE A 278 1.01 13.05 9.11
N THR A 279 2.14 12.33 9.24
CA THR A 279 3.37 12.70 8.52
C THR A 279 3.23 12.49 7.02
N ALA A 280 2.46 11.51 6.56
CA ALA A 280 2.14 11.34 5.16
C ALA A 280 1.25 12.47 4.61
N ALA A 281 0.27 12.95 5.39
CA ALA A 281 -0.55 14.11 5.00
C ALA A 281 0.29 15.39 4.90
N LEU A 282 1.18 15.63 5.87
CA LEU A 282 2.16 16.72 5.82
C LEU A 282 3.04 16.63 4.57
N SER A 283 3.48 15.43 4.22
CA SER A 283 4.32 15.17 3.05
C SER A 283 3.61 15.50 1.74
N GLN A 284 2.33 15.18 1.61
CA GLN A 284 1.52 15.54 0.44
C GLN A 284 1.37 17.05 0.30
N ALA A 285 1.17 17.77 1.40
CA ALA A 285 1.10 19.23 1.42
C ALA A 285 2.46 19.89 1.12
N LEU A 286 3.57 19.22 1.43
CA LEU A 286 4.93 19.70 1.19
C LEU A 286 5.29 19.70 -0.30
N ILE A 287 4.87 18.70 -1.07
CA ILE A 287 5.26 18.47 -2.47
C ILE A 287 5.06 19.73 -3.35
N PRO A 288 3.87 20.38 -3.41
CA PRO A 288 3.67 21.55 -4.26
C PRO A 288 4.56 22.74 -3.86
N ASN A 289 4.73 22.95 -2.54
CA ASN A 289 5.52 24.06 -2.01
C ASN A 289 7.00 23.89 -2.33
N VAL A 290 7.55 22.70 -2.13
CA VAL A 290 8.95 22.38 -2.46
C VAL A 290 9.16 22.47 -3.97
N SER A 291 8.31 21.86 -4.78
CA SER A 291 8.43 21.89 -6.24
C SER A 291 8.41 23.32 -6.80
N LYS A 292 7.47 24.16 -6.34
CA LYS A 292 7.36 25.57 -6.75
C LYS A 292 8.62 26.38 -6.39
N ASN A 293 9.16 26.22 -5.18
CA ASN A 293 10.35 26.97 -4.75
C ASN A 293 11.62 26.43 -5.40
N TYR A 294 11.69 25.11 -5.62
CA TYR A 294 12.82 24.48 -6.30
C TYR A 294 12.91 24.90 -7.77
N SER A 295 11.79 24.96 -8.50
CA SER A 295 11.76 25.46 -9.89
C SER A 295 12.14 26.94 -10.01
N LYS A 296 11.87 27.75 -8.97
CA LYS A 296 12.26 29.15 -8.87
C LYS A 296 13.69 29.35 -8.33
N ARG A 297 14.47 28.28 -8.18
CA ARG A 297 15.84 28.28 -7.63
C ARG A 297 15.97 28.87 -6.21
N LYS A 298 14.86 28.91 -5.43
CA LYS A 298 14.85 29.42 -4.05
C LYS A 298 15.21 28.28 -3.05
N TYR A 299 16.45 27.81 -3.11
CA TYR A 299 16.91 26.62 -2.38
C TYR A 299 16.86 26.77 -0.85
N ASN A 300 17.17 27.98 -0.33
CA ASN A 300 17.01 28.29 1.11
C ASN A 300 15.58 28.08 1.61
N LEU A 301 14.58 28.49 0.81
CA LEU A 301 13.18 28.27 1.14
C LEU A 301 12.81 26.80 1.06
N VAL A 302 13.36 26.05 0.10
CA VAL A 302 13.16 24.59 -0.02
C VAL A 302 13.69 23.91 1.25
N GLU A 303 14.93 24.19 1.66
CA GLU A 303 15.52 23.62 2.86
C GLU A 303 14.70 23.95 4.11
N ARG A 304 14.30 25.22 4.27
CA ARG A 304 13.45 25.66 5.39
C ARG A 304 12.13 24.90 5.44
N LYS A 305 11.46 24.69 4.27
CA LYS A 305 10.19 23.94 4.21
C LYS A 305 10.37 22.47 4.55
N ILE A 306 11.44 21.84 4.11
CA ILE A 306 11.78 20.45 4.46
C ILE A 306 12.05 20.34 5.97
N LYS A 307 12.85 21.24 6.55
CA LYS A 307 13.09 21.28 8.00
C LYS A 307 11.80 21.45 8.79
N GLN A 308 10.91 22.38 8.36
CA GLN A 308 9.61 22.58 9.00
C GLN A 308 8.75 21.29 8.99
N ALA A 309 8.73 20.55 7.88
CA ALA A 309 7.99 19.30 7.80
C ALA A 309 8.60 18.19 8.67
N ILE A 310 9.93 18.11 8.74
CA ILE A 310 10.63 17.18 9.65
C ILE A 310 10.30 17.51 11.11
N VAL A 311 10.39 18.78 11.51
CA VAL A 311 10.07 19.22 12.88
C VAL A 311 8.60 18.93 13.22
N ALA A 312 7.66 19.22 12.31
CA ALA A 312 6.26 18.91 12.53
C ALA A 312 6.01 17.39 12.67
N SER A 313 6.75 16.57 11.92
CA SER A 313 6.70 15.11 12.07
C SER A 313 7.27 14.63 13.41
N LEU A 314 8.31 15.28 13.92
CA LEU A 314 8.90 14.97 15.23
C LEU A 314 7.99 15.40 16.37
N ILE A 315 7.29 16.54 16.26
CA ILE A 315 6.32 17.00 17.27
C ILE A 315 5.22 15.96 17.49
N ILE A 316 4.78 15.28 16.44
CA ILE A 316 3.79 14.20 16.52
C ILE A 316 4.47 12.87 16.93
N GLY A 317 5.63 12.59 16.34
CA GLY A 317 6.32 11.32 16.48
C GLY A 317 6.91 11.09 17.88
N ILE A 318 7.53 12.11 18.48
CA ILE A 318 8.22 11.96 19.78
C ILE A 318 7.25 11.56 20.91
N PRO A 319 6.11 12.24 21.14
CA PRO A 319 5.16 11.80 22.17
C PRO A 319 4.66 10.37 21.94
N CYS A 320 4.32 10.02 20.69
CA CYS A 320 3.88 8.67 20.36
C CYS A 320 4.99 7.63 20.63
N THR A 321 6.23 7.93 20.24
CA THR A 321 7.38 7.06 20.53
C THR A 321 7.58 6.85 22.02
N ILE A 322 7.48 7.91 22.82
CA ILE A 322 7.59 7.82 24.29
C ILE A 322 6.51 6.90 24.85
N ILE A 323 5.25 7.09 24.45
CA ILE A 323 4.13 6.26 24.89
C ILE A 323 4.36 4.80 24.49
N PHE A 324 4.72 4.52 23.24
CA PHE A 324 4.93 3.17 22.74
C PHE A 324 6.15 2.48 23.36
N THR A 325 7.15 3.24 23.82
CA THR A 325 8.34 2.65 24.45
C THR A 325 8.13 2.41 25.95
N LEU A 326 7.51 3.37 26.66
CA LEU A 326 7.37 3.31 28.11
C LEU A 326 6.13 2.51 28.56
N VAL A 327 4.99 2.73 27.90
CA VAL A 327 3.69 2.17 28.30
C VAL A 327 2.91 1.59 27.11
N PRO A 328 3.48 0.68 26.32
CA PRO A 328 2.82 0.12 25.13
C PRO A 328 1.56 -0.68 25.45
N GLU A 329 1.42 -1.14 26.70
CA GLU A 329 0.26 -1.87 27.20
C GLU A 329 -1.03 -1.06 27.07
N ILE A 330 -0.95 0.26 27.31
CA ILE A 330 -2.13 1.15 27.29
C ILE A 330 -2.74 1.21 25.87
N PRO A 331 -2.02 1.64 24.84
CA PRO A 331 -2.60 1.69 23.49
C PRO A 331 -2.95 0.30 22.93
N LEU A 332 -2.19 -0.75 23.25
CA LEU A 332 -2.54 -2.13 22.86
C LEU A 332 -3.87 -2.56 23.43
N LYS A 333 -4.09 -2.32 24.75
CA LYS A 333 -5.32 -2.70 25.44
C LYS A 333 -6.50 -1.88 24.94
N ILE A 334 -6.35 -0.57 24.75
CA ILE A 334 -7.43 0.30 24.28
C ILE A 334 -7.82 -0.06 22.84
N ILE A 335 -6.84 -0.23 21.94
CA ILE A 335 -7.11 -0.40 20.50
C ILE A 335 -7.42 -1.84 20.15
N TYR A 336 -6.69 -2.82 20.69
CA TYR A 336 -6.77 -4.23 20.30
C TYR A 336 -7.28 -5.17 21.41
N ASN A 337 -7.43 -4.67 22.64
CA ASN A 337 -7.81 -5.47 23.81
C ASN A 337 -6.86 -6.67 24.03
N THR A 338 -5.56 -6.45 23.90
CA THR A 338 -4.51 -7.46 24.05
C THR A 338 -3.26 -6.87 24.70
N ASN A 339 -2.41 -7.74 25.22
CA ASN A 339 -1.05 -7.41 25.68
C ASN A 339 0.03 -8.11 24.83
N GLU A 340 -0.36 -8.74 23.72
CA GLU A 340 0.57 -9.44 22.83
C GLU A 340 1.44 -8.44 22.06
N GLY A 341 2.74 -8.71 21.92
CA GLY A 341 3.67 -7.93 21.10
C GLY A 341 4.33 -6.73 21.82
N ILE A 342 4.17 -6.58 23.13
CA ILE A 342 4.77 -5.49 23.94
C ILE A 342 6.27 -5.36 23.66
N ASN A 343 7.02 -6.46 23.70
CA ASN A 343 8.48 -6.45 23.52
C ASN A 343 8.86 -6.00 22.10
N TYR A 344 8.12 -6.40 21.08
CA TYR A 344 8.32 -5.94 19.70
C TYR A 344 8.08 -4.43 19.58
N ILE A 345 7.04 -3.91 20.25
CA ILE A 345 6.73 -2.49 20.24
C ILE A 345 7.85 -1.70 20.93
N LYS A 346 8.26 -2.11 22.15
CA LYS A 346 9.33 -1.42 22.89
C LYS A 346 10.62 -1.32 22.08
N PHE A 347 10.98 -2.37 21.34
CA PHE A 347 12.17 -2.37 20.51
C PHE A 347 12.00 -1.50 19.24
N LEU A 348 10.85 -1.59 18.57
CA LEU A 348 10.66 -0.97 17.26
C LEU A 348 10.27 0.51 17.35
N ALA A 349 9.62 0.93 18.45
CA ALA A 349 9.11 2.29 18.60
C ALA A 349 10.19 3.38 18.46
N PRO A 350 11.37 3.29 19.10
CA PRO A 350 12.42 4.30 18.92
C PRO A 350 12.90 4.41 17.45
N ILE A 351 12.93 3.28 16.75
CA ILE A 351 13.36 3.22 15.35
C ILE A 351 12.30 3.82 14.44
N CYS A 352 11.02 3.64 14.77
CA CYS A 352 9.90 4.21 14.02
C CYS A 352 9.85 5.75 14.08
N LEU A 353 10.52 6.39 15.04
CA LEU A 353 10.71 7.84 15.01
C LEU A 353 11.37 8.29 13.68
N LEU A 354 12.35 7.51 13.18
CA LEU A 354 12.96 7.75 11.88
C LEU A 354 11.99 7.51 10.73
N HIS A 355 11.10 6.52 10.86
CA HIS A 355 10.06 6.28 9.85
C HIS A 355 9.08 7.45 9.71
N TYR A 356 8.77 8.15 10.82
CA TYR A 356 7.88 9.30 10.76
C TYR A 356 8.47 10.48 9.98
N ILE A 357 9.78 10.66 10.01
CA ILE A 357 10.46 11.70 9.22
C ILE A 357 10.82 11.22 7.80
N GLN A 358 10.79 9.93 7.53
CA GLN A 358 11.11 9.37 6.21
C GLN A 358 10.15 9.89 5.13
N SER A 359 8.84 9.96 5.43
CA SER A 359 7.83 10.39 4.45
C SER A 359 8.08 11.81 3.91
N PRO A 360 8.29 12.87 4.73
CA PRO A 360 8.61 14.20 4.21
C PRO A 360 9.95 14.26 3.49
N ILE A 361 10.95 13.47 3.89
CA ILE A 361 12.26 13.42 3.21
C ILE A 361 12.12 12.81 1.81
N SER A 362 11.48 11.65 1.69
CA SER A 362 11.26 10.98 0.41
C SER A 362 10.39 11.82 -0.54
N SER A 363 9.32 12.44 -0.02
CA SER A 363 8.46 13.35 -0.78
C SER A 363 9.20 14.58 -1.28
N SER A 364 10.17 15.09 -0.51
CA SER A 364 11.02 16.19 -0.93
C SER A 364 11.91 15.84 -2.13
N LEU A 365 12.47 14.62 -2.16
CA LEU A 365 13.20 14.13 -3.34
C LEU A 365 12.29 14.06 -4.58
N GLN A 366 11.07 13.58 -4.42
CA GLN A 366 10.10 13.54 -5.52
C GLN A 366 9.77 14.95 -6.02
N ALA A 367 9.52 15.90 -5.11
CA ALA A 367 9.22 17.29 -5.43
C ALA A 367 10.40 18.03 -6.12
N MET A 368 11.64 17.61 -5.86
CA MET A 368 12.85 18.12 -6.51
C MET A 368 13.21 17.38 -7.81
N ASN A 369 12.27 16.61 -8.41
CA ASN A 369 12.51 15.77 -9.60
C ASN A 369 13.59 14.69 -9.42
N GLN A 370 13.80 14.23 -8.19
CA GLN A 370 14.76 13.17 -7.85
C GLN A 370 14.07 11.86 -7.42
N ALA A 371 12.85 11.59 -7.93
CA ALA A 371 12.07 10.40 -7.62
C ALA A 371 12.85 9.08 -7.82
N LYS A 372 13.73 9.03 -8.85
CA LYS A 372 14.62 7.87 -9.10
C LYS A 372 15.55 7.57 -7.91
N LYS A 373 15.99 8.59 -7.17
CA LYS A 373 16.86 8.36 -5.99
C LYS A 373 16.08 7.78 -4.84
N SER A 374 14.89 8.34 -4.52
CA SER A 374 14.00 7.77 -3.49
C SER A 374 13.61 6.33 -3.83
N PHE A 375 13.29 6.05 -5.10
CA PHE A 375 13.01 4.69 -5.56
C PHE A 375 14.20 3.74 -5.33
N LYS A 376 15.43 4.13 -5.69
CA LYS A 376 16.63 3.33 -5.42
C LYS A 376 16.81 3.06 -3.92
N GLY A 377 16.58 4.05 -3.06
CA GLY A 377 16.62 3.88 -1.61
C GLY A 377 15.65 2.79 -1.13
N THR A 378 14.42 2.84 -1.60
CA THR A 378 13.39 1.82 -1.29
C THR A 378 13.80 0.42 -1.78
N VAL A 379 14.32 0.31 -3.01
CA VAL A 379 14.77 -0.98 -3.57
C VAL A 379 15.92 -1.57 -2.74
N TYR A 380 16.94 -0.78 -2.47
CA TYR A 380 18.09 -1.25 -1.65
C TYR A 380 17.66 -1.61 -0.23
N GLY A 381 16.78 -0.80 0.38
CA GLY A 381 16.22 -1.11 1.69
C GLY A 381 15.45 -2.44 1.69
N THR A 382 14.63 -2.70 0.65
CA THR A 382 13.91 -3.97 0.50
C THR A 382 14.87 -5.15 0.33
N ILE A 383 15.93 -5.00 -0.47
CA ILE A 383 16.96 -6.04 -0.66
C ILE A 383 17.65 -6.33 0.67
N ILE A 384 18.09 -5.31 1.40
CA ILE A 384 18.72 -5.46 2.72
C ILE A 384 17.78 -6.19 3.68
N ARG A 385 16.51 -5.79 3.74
CA ARG A 385 15.48 -6.45 4.56
C ARG A 385 15.33 -7.92 4.22
N THR A 386 15.24 -8.26 2.94
CA THR A 386 15.08 -9.64 2.47
C THR A 386 16.32 -10.50 2.81
N ILE A 387 17.54 -9.97 2.61
CA ILE A 387 18.78 -10.66 2.95
C ILE A 387 18.87 -10.89 4.48
N LEU A 388 18.56 -9.87 5.27
CA LEU A 388 18.55 -10.00 6.72
C LEU A 388 17.52 -11.03 7.21
N LEU A 389 16.34 -11.07 6.61
CA LEU A 389 15.35 -12.11 6.90
C LEU A 389 15.90 -13.51 6.62
N LEU A 390 16.52 -13.72 5.45
CA LEU A 390 17.11 -15.00 5.08
C LEU A 390 18.18 -15.47 6.08
N ILE A 391 19.04 -14.57 6.56
CA ILE A 391 20.16 -14.92 7.42
C ILE A 391 19.73 -15.04 8.89
N LEU A 392 18.96 -14.05 9.39
CA LEU A 392 18.64 -13.96 10.82
C LEU A 392 17.52 -14.89 11.26
N SER A 393 16.62 -15.31 10.35
CA SER A 393 15.50 -16.18 10.71
C SER A 393 15.96 -17.52 11.27
N PHE A 394 17.13 -18.03 10.88
CA PHE A 394 17.71 -19.26 11.43
C PHE A 394 18.10 -19.14 12.91
N LYS A 395 18.52 -17.96 13.37
CA LYS A 395 19.04 -17.75 14.74
C LYS A 395 18.07 -17.03 15.67
N LEU A 396 17.30 -16.08 15.14
CA LEU A 396 16.50 -15.15 15.93
C LEU A 396 14.99 -15.38 15.81
N GLY A 397 14.58 -16.40 15.05
CA GLY A 397 13.15 -16.68 14.87
C GLY A 397 12.38 -15.47 14.36
N MET A 398 11.23 -15.16 14.95
CA MET A 398 10.38 -14.03 14.56
C MET A 398 11.00 -12.65 14.80
N TRP A 399 11.98 -12.52 15.69
CA TRP A 399 12.73 -11.27 15.87
C TRP A 399 13.48 -10.84 14.61
N SER A 400 13.80 -11.78 13.70
CA SER A 400 14.39 -11.45 12.41
C SER A 400 13.56 -10.46 11.60
N LEU A 401 12.21 -10.56 11.65
CA LEU A 401 11.30 -9.65 10.97
C LEU A 401 11.39 -8.23 11.55
N ILE A 402 11.47 -8.11 12.86
CA ILE A 402 11.60 -6.83 13.57
C ILE A 402 12.93 -6.16 13.22
N ILE A 403 14.05 -6.92 13.29
CA ILE A 403 15.39 -6.40 13.01
C ILE A 403 15.53 -6.03 11.53
N ALA A 404 15.05 -6.87 10.63
CA ALA A 404 15.09 -6.59 9.19
C ALA A 404 14.25 -5.35 8.81
N THR A 405 13.07 -5.18 9.45
CA THR A 405 12.23 -3.98 9.28
C THR A 405 12.93 -2.74 9.82
N SER A 406 13.58 -2.84 10.98
CA SER A 406 14.38 -1.77 11.58
C SER A 406 15.52 -1.34 10.67
N ALA A 407 16.28 -2.29 10.13
CA ALA A 407 17.37 -2.02 9.19
C ALA A 407 16.88 -1.33 7.91
N ASN A 408 15.73 -1.74 7.39
CA ASN A 408 15.10 -1.09 6.24
C ASN A 408 14.77 0.38 6.54
N ILE A 409 14.11 0.65 7.66
CA ILE A 409 13.74 2.01 8.08
C ILE A 409 14.99 2.90 8.21
N LEU A 410 16.01 2.40 8.92
CA LEU A 410 17.27 3.09 9.11
C LEU A 410 17.94 3.41 7.76
N PHE A 411 18.11 2.39 6.92
CA PHE A 411 18.79 2.55 5.64
C PHE A 411 18.06 3.54 4.72
N VAL A 412 16.76 3.36 4.51
CA VAL A 412 15.99 4.21 3.57
C VAL A 412 15.97 5.66 4.06
N THR A 413 15.76 5.88 5.35
CA THR A 413 15.73 7.23 5.91
C THR A 413 17.08 7.94 5.76
N ILE A 414 18.17 7.26 6.10
CA ILE A 414 19.54 7.80 5.99
C ILE A 414 19.87 8.05 4.52
N TYR A 415 19.60 7.10 3.64
CA TYR A 415 19.86 7.21 2.21
C TYR A 415 19.12 8.40 1.58
N ASP A 416 17.84 8.55 1.85
CA ASP A 416 17.04 9.64 1.32
C ASP A 416 17.50 10.99 1.89
N TYR A 417 17.82 11.07 3.18
CA TYR A 417 18.33 12.28 3.81
C TYR A 417 19.67 12.75 3.21
N ILE A 418 20.61 11.83 3.01
CA ILE A 418 21.90 12.12 2.35
C ILE A 418 21.67 12.65 0.94
N ASN A 419 20.73 12.04 0.20
CA ASN A 419 20.43 12.48 -1.17
C ASN A 419 19.75 13.86 -1.19
N VAL A 420 18.86 14.19 -0.25
CA VAL A 420 18.30 15.54 -0.11
C VAL A 420 19.42 16.56 0.10
N LYS A 421 20.31 16.31 1.08
CA LYS A 421 21.46 17.19 1.33
C LYS A 421 22.37 17.37 0.10
N LYS A 422 22.71 16.27 -0.60
CA LYS A 422 23.54 16.32 -1.82
C LYS A 422 22.89 17.14 -2.92
N VAL A 423 21.58 17.01 -3.13
CA VAL A 423 20.84 17.76 -4.16
C VAL A 423 20.82 19.24 -3.82
N LEU A 424 20.56 19.61 -2.59
CA LEU A 424 20.55 21.01 -2.16
C LEU A 424 21.97 21.62 -2.25
N LYS A 425 22.99 20.97 -1.68
CA LYS A 425 24.38 21.47 -1.70
C LYS A 425 24.91 21.73 -3.12
N LYS A 426 24.68 20.77 -4.06
CA LYS A 426 25.11 20.93 -5.47
C LYS A 426 24.43 22.12 -6.16
N LYS A 427 23.19 22.45 -5.77
CA LYS A 427 22.45 23.56 -6.38
C LYS A 427 22.79 24.93 -5.75
N PHE A 428 23.15 24.96 -4.46
CA PHE A 428 23.67 26.18 -3.84
C PHE A 428 24.95 26.61 -4.52
N HIS A 429 25.90 25.70 -4.73
CA HIS A 429 27.19 26.04 -5.42
C HIS A 429 26.99 26.58 -6.83
N HIS A 430 26.00 26.07 -7.59
CA HIS A 430 25.72 26.59 -8.93
C HIS A 430 24.97 27.93 -8.92
N SER A 431 24.29 28.31 -7.83
CA SER A 431 23.61 29.60 -7.72
C SER A 431 24.51 30.74 -7.22
N GLU A 432 25.67 30.42 -6.66
CA GLU A 432 26.69 31.39 -6.26
C GLU A 432 27.69 31.75 -7.39
N ILE A 433 27.71 30.92 -8.45
CA ILE A 433 28.62 31.07 -9.62
C ILE A 433 27.88 31.66 -10.84
N SER A 434 26.53 31.73 -10.80
CA SER A 434 25.68 32.35 -11.83
C SER A 434 25.06 33.65 -11.33
#